data_99a0530e2ef4de0cb7796ba2d97397d2
#
_entry.id   99a0530e2ef4de0cb7796ba2d97397d2
#
_cell.length_a   1.000
_cell.length_b   1.000
_cell.length_c   1.000
_cell.angle_alpha   90.00
_cell.angle_beta   90.00
_cell.angle_gamma   90.00
#
_symmetry.space_group_name_H-M   'P 1'
#
loop_
_entity.id
_entity.type
_entity.pdbx_description
1 polymer ?
#
loop_
_entity_poly.entity_id
_entity_poly.type
_entity_poly.pdbx_seq_one_letter_code
_entity_poly.pdbx_strand_id
1 'polypeptide(L)'
;MSSLAFFPILCLEGTNSIIRMTVNAPASHVEVSTTTVKATKTFVLDTSVLLFDHSALTRFEENRVAIPITVLEELDQFKVGNETKNFEARECIRIIDRLSKDHTLQDWIALDNEVGGQLRIILQRDSDESVANTVFGSRSNDHRILDAALTLQREDPETTVVLVSKDINLRLKAKALELPAEDYKTGQIRDIKLRYTGRTVIEGADSNDIRKLYVNGTSRKITLLDPRRENNHFYILRNGSASALGFYSELARSIQRIDKDYAYGIKPKNAEQAFALHAILNPNISLVTICGVAGTGKTLLALAGALEQRNKFDQIILARPIVALSNRDLGFLPGDAEEKVNPYMQPLWDNLKFIQSQFGENERKHRIIDELKEQDKITICPLAYIRGRSLSNAIFIIDEAQNLTPHEVKTIITRAGENCKIILTGDVRQIDTPYLDEQSNGLSYVIDRLRGKDLYCHVTLEKGERSELANLANQHL
;
A
#
# COMPACT_ATOMS: atom_id res chain seq x y z
N MET A 1 -19.36 -3.90 -58.69
CA MET A 1 -20.55 -3.56 -57.89
C MET A 1 -20.79 -4.74 -56.94
N SER A 2 -20.28 -4.67 -55.75
CA SER A 2 -20.44 -5.70 -54.72
C SER A 2 -21.49 -5.23 -53.72
N SER A 3 -22.56 -6.02 -53.66
CA SER A 3 -23.71 -5.86 -52.76
C SER A 3 -23.29 -6.22 -51.33
N LEU A 4 -23.33 -5.26 -50.40
CA LEU A 4 -23.24 -5.47 -48.94
C LEU A 4 -24.60 -5.95 -48.44
N ALA A 5 -24.68 -7.18 -47.99
CA ALA A 5 -25.85 -7.70 -47.29
C ALA A 5 -25.66 -7.44 -45.77
N PHE A 6 -26.55 -6.65 -45.18
CA PHE A 6 -26.70 -6.50 -43.73
C PHE A 6 -27.54 -7.68 -43.21
N PHE A 7 -26.97 -8.40 -42.22
CA PHE A 7 -27.72 -9.38 -41.42
C PHE A 7 -27.94 -8.83 -39.99
N PRO A 8 -29.04 -9.23 -39.34
CA PRO A 8 -29.45 -8.63 -38.07
C PRO A 8 -28.57 -9.02 -36.89
N ILE A 9 -28.47 -8.08 -35.96
CA ILE A 9 -27.79 -8.19 -34.69
C ILE A 9 -28.55 -9.19 -33.79
N LEU A 10 -27.93 -10.28 -33.39
CA LEU A 10 -28.44 -11.16 -32.34
C LEU A 10 -27.88 -10.71 -31.01
N CYS A 11 -28.75 -10.16 -30.15
CA CYS A 11 -28.46 -9.96 -28.73
C CYS A 11 -28.67 -11.29 -27.99
N LEU A 12 -27.63 -11.82 -27.37
CA LEU A 12 -27.74 -12.89 -26.40
C LEU A 12 -27.88 -12.22 -24.99
N GLU A 13 -28.99 -12.47 -24.33
CA GLU A 13 -29.24 -12.03 -22.98
C GLU A 13 -28.17 -12.59 -22.03
N GLY A 14 -27.45 -11.69 -21.30
CA GLY A 14 -26.53 -12.03 -20.20
C GLY A 14 -25.04 -11.81 -20.45
N THR A 15 -24.60 -11.34 -21.63
CA THR A 15 -23.20 -10.96 -21.83
C THR A 15 -23.08 -9.57 -22.46
N ASN A 16 -22.32 -8.67 -21.83
CA ASN A 16 -22.01 -7.33 -22.35
C ASN A 16 -21.05 -7.39 -23.57
N SER A 17 -21.36 -8.19 -24.59
CA SER A 17 -20.49 -8.37 -25.75
C SER A 17 -21.29 -8.17 -27.05
N ILE A 18 -20.87 -7.23 -27.87
CA ILE A 18 -21.42 -7.00 -29.21
C ILE A 18 -20.61 -7.83 -30.20
N ILE A 19 -21.27 -8.75 -30.91
CA ILE A 19 -20.64 -9.56 -31.94
C ILE A 19 -20.80 -8.84 -33.29
N ARG A 20 -19.71 -8.35 -33.86
CA ARG A 20 -19.67 -7.88 -35.26
C ARG A 20 -19.24 -9.03 -36.18
N MET A 21 -20.10 -9.42 -37.11
CA MET A 21 -19.75 -10.38 -38.16
C MET A 21 -19.27 -9.63 -39.40
N THR A 22 -18.04 -9.87 -39.81
CA THR A 22 -17.54 -9.48 -41.13
C THR A 22 -17.40 -10.73 -42.02
N VAL A 23 -18.10 -10.78 -43.13
CA VAL A 23 -18.01 -11.86 -44.12
C VAL A 23 -17.12 -11.41 -45.27
N ASN A 24 -15.92 -11.99 -45.38
CA ASN A 24 -15.08 -11.86 -46.58
C ASN A 24 -15.20 -13.13 -47.41
N ALA A 25 -15.77 -13.05 -48.64
CA ALA A 25 -15.89 -14.19 -49.51
C ALA A 25 -14.96 -14.11 -50.70
N PRO A 26 -14.35 -15.24 -51.11
CA PRO A 26 -14.91 -16.07 -52.16
C PRO A 26 -15.11 -17.54 -51.74
N ALA A 27 -16.04 -18.18 -52.39
CA ALA A 27 -16.77 -19.38 -52.06
C ALA A 27 -15.94 -20.66 -51.92
N SER A 28 -15.44 -20.99 -50.72
CA SER A 28 -15.19 -22.37 -50.27
C SER A 28 -14.89 -22.53 -48.77
N HIS A 29 -14.57 -21.48 -48.01
CA HIS A 29 -14.47 -21.58 -46.55
C HIS A 29 -14.92 -20.26 -45.93
N VAL A 30 -15.99 -20.31 -45.10
CA VAL A 30 -16.42 -19.20 -44.24
C VAL A 30 -15.71 -19.35 -42.88
N GLU A 31 -14.61 -18.63 -42.68
CA GLU A 31 -14.07 -18.45 -41.35
C GLU A 31 -14.85 -17.34 -40.64
N VAL A 32 -15.63 -17.70 -39.63
CA VAL A 32 -16.31 -16.77 -38.75
C VAL A 32 -15.33 -16.41 -37.63
N SER A 33 -14.63 -15.31 -37.79
CA SER A 33 -13.85 -14.74 -36.65
C SER A 33 -14.79 -13.94 -35.74
N THR A 34 -15.12 -14.49 -34.60
CA THR A 34 -15.83 -13.77 -33.53
C THR A 34 -14.82 -12.90 -32.76
N THR A 35 -14.75 -11.61 -33.07
CA THR A 35 -14.05 -10.64 -32.26
C THR A 35 -15.04 -10.09 -31.25
N THR A 36 -14.92 -10.48 -30.00
CA THR A 36 -15.65 -9.86 -28.87
C THR A 36 -15.11 -8.44 -28.68
N VAL A 37 -15.84 -7.45 -29.16
CA VAL A 37 -15.54 -6.03 -28.82
C VAL A 37 -16.11 -5.78 -27.46
N LYS A 38 -15.22 -5.62 -26.47
CA LYS A 38 -15.60 -5.24 -25.11
C LYS A 38 -16.25 -3.85 -25.15
N ALA A 39 -17.47 -3.72 -24.64
CA ALA A 39 -18.15 -2.43 -24.62
C ALA A 39 -17.33 -1.43 -23.79
N THR A 40 -16.99 -0.27 -24.36
CA THR A 40 -16.26 0.80 -23.67
C THR A 40 -17.14 1.39 -22.57
N LYS A 41 -16.61 1.53 -21.35
CA LYS A 41 -17.28 2.18 -20.22
C LYS A 41 -16.82 3.62 -20.09
N THR A 42 -17.64 4.48 -19.45
CA THR A 42 -17.25 5.81 -19.03
C THR A 42 -17.14 5.85 -17.51
N PHE A 43 -15.94 6.11 -17.00
CA PHE A 43 -15.66 6.25 -15.58
C PHE A 43 -15.67 7.72 -15.17
N VAL A 44 -16.55 8.10 -14.25
CA VAL A 44 -16.58 9.44 -13.67
C VAL A 44 -15.76 9.43 -12.38
N LEU A 45 -14.70 10.20 -12.35
CA LEU A 45 -13.78 10.22 -11.20
C LEU A 45 -14.16 11.31 -10.20
N ASP A 46 -14.23 10.92 -8.94
CA ASP A 46 -14.36 11.80 -7.79
C ASP A 46 -12.99 12.36 -7.36
N THR A 47 -12.99 13.48 -6.66
CA THR A 47 -11.82 14.16 -6.12
C THR A 47 -10.98 13.26 -5.21
N SER A 48 -11.62 12.43 -4.40
CA SER A 48 -10.93 11.47 -3.50
C SER A 48 -10.04 10.49 -4.26
N VAL A 49 -10.39 10.10 -5.48
CA VAL A 49 -9.58 9.22 -6.34
C VAL A 49 -8.30 9.93 -6.80
N LEU A 50 -8.43 11.17 -7.25
CA LEU A 50 -7.32 11.95 -7.80
C LEU A 50 -6.36 12.44 -6.70
N LEU A 51 -6.88 12.74 -5.52
CA LEU A 51 -6.06 13.05 -4.33
C LEU A 51 -5.35 11.82 -3.77
N PHE A 52 -5.85 10.61 -4.07
CA PHE A 52 -5.22 9.34 -3.72
C PHE A 52 -4.11 8.95 -4.73
N ASP A 53 -4.37 9.12 -6.03
CA ASP A 53 -3.47 8.71 -7.12
C ASP A 53 -3.74 9.54 -8.37
N HIS A 54 -2.88 10.54 -8.67
CA HIS A 54 -2.98 11.37 -9.88
C HIS A 54 -2.89 10.54 -11.16
N SER A 55 -2.20 9.39 -11.12
CA SER A 55 -2.08 8.50 -12.29
C SER A 55 -3.39 7.78 -12.63
N ALA A 56 -4.43 7.88 -11.78
CA ALA A 56 -5.75 7.35 -12.08
C ALA A 56 -6.31 7.86 -13.42
N LEU A 57 -5.96 9.10 -13.82
CA LEU A 57 -6.37 9.69 -15.09
C LEU A 57 -6.07 8.80 -16.31
N THR A 58 -5.03 7.98 -16.26
CA THR A 58 -4.53 7.18 -17.39
C THR A 58 -4.66 5.67 -17.19
N ARG A 59 -5.27 5.21 -16.10
CA ARG A 59 -5.26 3.78 -15.70
C ARG A 59 -6.54 2.99 -16.05
N PHE A 60 -7.46 3.59 -16.75
CA PHE A 60 -8.71 2.92 -17.12
C PHE A 60 -8.66 2.25 -18.52
N GLU A 61 -7.46 1.90 -18.95
CA GLU A 61 -7.20 1.17 -20.20
C GLU A 61 -7.84 1.87 -21.42
N GLU A 62 -8.62 1.14 -22.24
CA GLU A 62 -9.34 1.63 -23.41
C GLU A 62 -10.59 2.45 -23.08
N ASN A 63 -10.95 2.59 -21.80
CA ASN A 63 -12.20 3.22 -21.39
C ASN A 63 -12.09 4.75 -21.37
N ARG A 64 -13.25 5.39 -21.27
CA ARG A 64 -13.39 6.85 -21.16
C ARG A 64 -13.30 7.29 -19.70
N VAL A 65 -12.60 8.36 -19.43
CA VAL A 65 -12.51 9.01 -18.12
C VAL A 65 -13.16 10.37 -18.20
N ALA A 66 -14.14 10.61 -17.36
CA ALA A 66 -14.84 11.89 -17.25
C ALA A 66 -14.56 12.53 -15.90
N ILE A 67 -14.25 13.82 -15.88
CA ILE A 67 -13.98 14.60 -14.67
C ILE A 67 -15.00 15.72 -14.58
N PRO A 68 -15.89 15.74 -13.58
CA PRO A 68 -16.76 16.87 -13.31
C PRO A 68 -15.95 18.14 -13.04
N ILE A 69 -16.42 19.30 -13.50
CA ILE A 69 -15.77 20.59 -13.26
C ILE A 69 -15.59 20.85 -11.76
N THR A 70 -16.52 20.41 -10.95
CA THR A 70 -16.48 20.49 -9.48
C THR A 70 -15.23 19.83 -8.90
N VAL A 71 -14.77 18.72 -9.50
CA VAL A 71 -13.55 18.03 -9.09
C VAL A 71 -12.32 18.91 -9.33
N LEU A 72 -12.27 19.64 -10.46
CA LEU A 72 -11.20 20.61 -10.71
C LEU A 72 -11.22 21.77 -9.73
N GLU A 73 -12.41 22.28 -9.39
CA GLU A 73 -12.58 23.32 -8.37
C GLU A 73 -12.05 22.87 -7.01
N GLU A 74 -12.31 21.61 -6.63
CA GLU A 74 -11.80 21.03 -5.39
C GLU A 74 -10.29 20.79 -5.44
N LEU A 75 -9.75 20.26 -6.54
CA LEU A 75 -8.31 20.09 -6.70
C LEU A 75 -7.56 21.44 -6.59
N ASP A 76 -8.17 22.53 -7.05
CA ASP A 76 -7.59 23.86 -6.94
C ASP A 76 -7.43 24.31 -5.47
N GLN A 77 -8.36 23.92 -4.59
CA GLN A 77 -8.26 24.19 -3.16
C GLN A 77 -7.12 23.41 -2.50
N PHE A 78 -6.83 22.22 -3.01
CA PHE A 78 -5.76 21.35 -2.48
C PHE A 78 -4.38 21.60 -3.11
N LYS A 79 -4.20 22.51 -4.06
CA LYS A 79 -2.89 22.75 -4.69
C LYS A 79 -1.85 23.39 -3.75
N VAL A 80 -2.29 24.04 -2.68
CA VAL A 80 -1.44 24.73 -1.70
C VAL A 80 -1.20 23.85 -0.50
N GLY A 81 0.08 23.64 -0.14
CA GLY A 81 0.50 22.82 0.99
C GLY A 81 1.58 21.80 0.63
N ASN A 82 2.06 21.08 1.64
CA ASN A 82 3.18 20.14 1.53
C ASN A 82 2.78 18.66 1.77
N GLU A 83 1.50 18.39 1.95
CA GLU A 83 0.99 17.04 2.14
C GLU A 83 0.93 16.28 0.81
N THR A 84 0.77 14.96 0.88
CA THR A 84 0.64 14.10 -0.30
C THR A 84 -0.52 14.52 -1.17
N LYS A 85 -1.70 14.77 -0.57
CA LYS A 85 -2.88 15.25 -1.31
C LYS A 85 -2.61 16.52 -2.14
N ASN A 86 -1.77 17.43 -1.61
CA ASN A 86 -1.41 18.66 -2.33
C ASN A 86 -0.47 18.37 -3.51
N PHE A 87 0.41 17.39 -3.38
CA PHE A 87 1.24 16.91 -4.48
C PHE A 87 0.37 16.27 -5.56
N GLU A 88 -0.50 15.33 -5.18
CA GLU A 88 -1.40 14.63 -6.10
C GLU A 88 -2.29 15.63 -6.86
N ALA A 89 -2.88 16.62 -6.19
CA ALA A 89 -3.68 17.66 -6.81
C ALA A 89 -2.88 18.45 -7.87
N ARG A 90 -1.64 18.85 -7.54
CA ARG A 90 -0.78 19.57 -8.50
C ARG A 90 -0.43 18.73 -9.71
N GLU A 91 -0.11 17.45 -9.53
CA GLU A 91 0.21 16.56 -10.65
C GLU A 91 -1.01 16.29 -11.53
N CYS A 92 -2.20 16.08 -10.95
CA CYS A 92 -3.45 16.00 -11.72
C CYS A 92 -3.66 17.22 -12.60
N ILE A 93 -3.58 18.43 -12.02
CA ILE A 93 -3.76 19.68 -12.76
C ILE A 93 -2.74 19.81 -13.90
N ARG A 94 -1.46 19.46 -13.67
CA ARG A 94 -0.41 19.46 -14.69
C ARG A 94 -0.65 18.47 -15.83
N ILE A 95 -1.18 17.29 -15.52
CA ILE A 95 -1.51 16.29 -16.55
C ILE A 95 -2.65 16.80 -17.40
N ILE A 96 -3.73 17.31 -16.78
CA ILE A 96 -4.87 17.86 -17.50
C ILE A 96 -4.48 19.06 -18.36
N ASP A 97 -3.67 20.00 -17.84
CA ASP A 97 -3.14 21.14 -18.58
C ASP A 97 -2.33 20.70 -19.81
N ARG A 98 -1.48 19.69 -19.64
CA ARG A 98 -0.68 19.13 -20.75
C ARG A 98 -1.56 18.51 -21.83
N LEU A 99 -2.60 17.77 -21.45
CA LEU A 99 -3.53 17.12 -22.40
C LEU A 99 -4.41 18.12 -23.13
N SER A 100 -4.67 19.28 -22.53
CA SER A 100 -5.54 20.32 -23.09
C SER A 100 -4.88 21.25 -24.08
N LYS A 101 -3.55 21.20 -24.30
CA LYS A 101 -2.79 22.20 -25.10
C LYS A 101 -3.38 22.49 -26.48
N ASP A 102 -3.83 21.43 -27.18
CA ASP A 102 -4.32 21.51 -28.55
C ASP A 102 -5.80 21.08 -28.68
N HIS A 103 -6.50 20.93 -27.54
CA HIS A 103 -7.84 20.36 -27.48
C HIS A 103 -8.78 21.14 -26.55
N THR A 104 -10.05 21.18 -26.89
CA THR A 104 -11.10 21.69 -26.02
C THR A 104 -11.43 20.62 -24.97
N LEU A 105 -11.34 20.97 -23.67
CA LEU A 105 -11.60 20.04 -22.56
C LEU A 105 -13.04 19.47 -22.54
N GLN A 106 -13.97 20.06 -23.28
CA GLN A 106 -15.33 19.54 -23.43
C GLN A 106 -15.43 18.39 -24.44
N ASP A 107 -14.42 18.16 -25.26
CA ASP A 107 -14.35 17.05 -26.19
C ASP A 107 -13.60 15.87 -25.57
N TRP A 108 -13.79 14.66 -26.12
CA TRP A 108 -13.03 13.49 -25.71
C TRP A 108 -11.61 13.58 -26.26
N ILE A 109 -10.65 13.84 -25.38
CA ILE A 109 -9.23 13.94 -25.69
C ILE A 109 -8.60 12.56 -25.55
N ALA A 110 -7.86 12.10 -26.55
CA ALA A 110 -7.13 10.85 -26.49
C ALA A 110 -6.03 10.93 -25.39
N LEU A 111 -5.96 9.90 -24.54
CA LEU A 111 -4.88 9.73 -23.60
C LEU A 111 -3.66 9.12 -24.30
N ASP A 112 -2.46 9.62 -24.00
CA ASP A 112 -1.19 9.04 -24.46
C ASP A 112 -0.90 7.70 -23.74
N ASN A 113 -1.87 6.77 -23.82
CA ASN A 113 -1.69 5.40 -23.36
C ASN A 113 -1.72 4.47 -24.58
N GLU A 114 -0.94 3.40 -24.52
CA GLU A 114 -0.84 2.41 -25.60
C GLU A 114 -2.18 1.72 -25.96
N VAL A 115 -3.24 1.98 -25.19
CA VAL A 115 -4.52 1.25 -25.20
C VAL A 115 -5.70 2.08 -25.74
N GLY A 116 -5.54 3.41 -25.93
CA GLY A 116 -6.53 4.27 -26.60
C GLY A 116 -7.64 4.84 -25.71
N GLY A 117 -7.42 5.01 -24.40
CA GLY A 117 -8.35 5.68 -23.49
C GLY A 117 -8.57 7.15 -23.84
N GLN A 118 -9.67 7.75 -23.34
CA GLN A 118 -10.05 9.12 -23.61
C GLN A 118 -10.39 9.86 -22.30
N LEU A 119 -10.13 11.18 -22.26
CA LEU A 119 -10.46 12.06 -21.13
C LEU A 119 -11.41 13.18 -21.57
N ARG A 120 -12.38 13.55 -20.73
CA ARG A 120 -13.26 14.71 -20.94
C ARG A 120 -13.55 15.41 -19.63
N ILE A 121 -13.64 16.74 -19.64
CA ILE A 121 -14.15 17.53 -18.51
C ILE A 121 -15.65 17.78 -18.72
N ILE A 122 -16.45 17.46 -17.70
CA ILE A 122 -17.88 17.66 -17.74
C ILE A 122 -18.24 18.98 -17.10
N LEU A 123 -18.80 19.89 -17.89
CA LEU A 123 -19.34 21.15 -17.41
C LEU A 123 -20.79 20.93 -16.93
N GLN A 124 -21.08 21.42 -15.75
CA GLN A 124 -22.44 21.43 -15.23
C GLN A 124 -23.02 22.85 -15.39
N ARG A 125 -24.20 22.93 -15.97
CA ARG A 125 -24.94 24.22 -16.08
C ARG A 125 -25.82 24.38 -14.85
N ASP A 126 -25.84 25.57 -14.25
CA ASP A 126 -26.67 25.88 -13.08
C ASP A 126 -28.19 25.78 -13.35
N SER A 127 -28.60 25.67 -14.61
CA SER A 127 -30.01 25.54 -15.03
C SER A 127 -30.52 24.09 -15.05
N ASP A 128 -29.63 23.09 -14.88
CA ASP A 128 -30.05 21.71 -14.88
C ASP A 128 -30.69 21.35 -13.54
N GLU A 129 -31.92 20.83 -13.56
CA GLU A 129 -32.58 20.33 -12.36
C GLU A 129 -31.75 19.25 -11.72
N SER A 130 -31.20 19.57 -10.54
CA SER A 130 -30.35 18.63 -9.78
C SER A 130 -31.21 17.51 -9.19
N VAL A 131 -31.06 16.31 -9.73
CA VAL A 131 -31.70 15.10 -9.22
C VAL A 131 -31.21 14.80 -7.82
N ALA A 132 -29.88 14.89 -7.61
CA ALA A 132 -29.27 14.61 -6.31
C ALA A 132 -29.73 15.59 -5.23
N ASN A 133 -29.83 16.90 -5.53
CA ASN A 133 -30.37 17.88 -4.56
C ASN A 133 -31.83 17.66 -4.27
N THR A 134 -32.64 17.24 -5.23
CA THR A 134 -34.06 16.94 -5.04
C THR A 134 -34.26 15.75 -4.12
N VAL A 135 -33.42 14.72 -4.23
CA VAL A 135 -33.50 13.49 -3.43
C VAL A 135 -32.86 13.66 -2.05
N PHE A 136 -31.70 14.33 -1.96
CA PHE A 136 -30.93 14.42 -0.71
C PHE A 136 -31.04 15.78 0.02
N GLY A 137 -31.68 16.76 -0.54
CA GLY A 137 -32.15 17.97 0.14
C GLY A 137 -31.18 19.12 0.34
N SER A 138 -29.87 18.96 0.09
CA SER A 138 -28.87 20.02 0.27
C SER A 138 -27.89 20.11 -0.90
N ARG A 139 -27.48 21.34 -1.26
CA ARG A 139 -26.41 21.53 -2.25
C ARG A 139 -25.05 21.13 -1.64
N SER A 140 -24.38 20.14 -2.23
CA SER A 140 -23.01 19.75 -1.90
C SER A 140 -22.24 19.46 -3.19
N ASN A 141 -20.91 19.46 -3.12
CA ASN A 141 -20.06 19.09 -4.25
C ASN A 141 -20.29 17.64 -4.67
N ASP A 142 -20.51 16.74 -3.70
CA ASP A 142 -20.91 15.35 -3.95
C ASP A 142 -22.12 15.26 -4.90
N HIS A 143 -23.14 16.08 -4.66
CA HIS A 143 -24.37 16.06 -5.47
C HIS A 143 -24.11 16.60 -6.89
N ARG A 144 -23.23 17.58 -7.04
CA ARG A 144 -22.80 18.06 -8.36
C ARG A 144 -22.04 16.97 -9.14
N ILE A 145 -21.20 16.19 -8.46
CA ILE A 145 -20.48 15.05 -9.07
C ILE A 145 -21.47 13.97 -9.51
N LEU A 146 -22.48 13.64 -8.66
CA LEU A 146 -23.53 12.69 -9.00
C LEU A 146 -24.35 13.15 -10.21
N ASP A 147 -24.78 14.42 -10.23
CA ASP A 147 -25.57 14.99 -11.33
C ASP A 147 -24.78 14.99 -12.65
N ALA A 148 -23.47 15.26 -12.60
CA ALA A 148 -22.61 15.16 -13.78
C ALA A 148 -22.57 13.72 -14.35
N ALA A 149 -22.49 12.71 -13.48
CA ALA A 149 -22.50 11.31 -13.91
C ALA A 149 -23.86 10.89 -14.47
N LEU A 150 -24.96 11.32 -13.83
CA LEU A 150 -26.32 11.08 -14.33
C LEU A 150 -26.59 11.78 -15.67
N THR A 151 -26.01 12.95 -15.89
CA THR A 151 -26.12 13.67 -17.16
C THR A 151 -25.43 12.90 -18.28
N LEU A 152 -24.20 12.40 -18.04
CA LEU A 152 -23.50 11.54 -18.98
C LEU A 152 -24.30 10.27 -19.32
N GLN A 153 -24.93 9.66 -18.33
CA GLN A 153 -25.74 8.45 -18.55
C GLN A 153 -26.96 8.74 -19.45
N ARG A 154 -27.52 9.96 -19.36
CA ARG A 154 -28.63 10.39 -20.25
C ARG A 154 -28.13 10.79 -21.63
N GLU A 155 -26.94 11.40 -21.76
CA GLU A 155 -26.33 11.79 -23.03
C GLU A 155 -25.98 10.57 -23.91
N ASP A 156 -25.52 9.49 -23.28
CA ASP A 156 -25.10 8.26 -24.00
C ASP A 156 -25.65 7.00 -23.28
N PRO A 157 -26.93 6.67 -23.50
CA PRO A 157 -27.59 5.52 -22.87
C PRO A 157 -26.98 4.16 -23.22
N GLU A 158 -26.26 4.07 -24.34
CA GLU A 158 -25.61 2.82 -24.80
C GLU A 158 -24.30 2.57 -24.03
N THR A 159 -23.69 3.59 -23.44
CA THR A 159 -22.44 3.48 -22.70
C THR A 159 -22.69 3.38 -21.19
N THR A 160 -22.16 2.34 -20.56
CA THR A 160 -22.26 2.20 -19.11
C THR A 160 -21.43 3.27 -18.41
N VAL A 161 -22.08 4.16 -17.65
CA VAL A 161 -21.43 5.16 -16.79
C VAL A 161 -21.25 4.58 -15.41
N VAL A 162 -20.03 4.70 -14.85
CA VAL A 162 -19.66 4.21 -13.52
C VAL A 162 -19.00 5.32 -12.74
N LEU A 163 -19.53 5.67 -11.57
CA LEU A 163 -18.87 6.58 -10.63
C LEU A 163 -17.73 5.83 -9.91
N VAL A 164 -16.54 6.41 -9.90
CA VAL A 164 -15.40 5.89 -9.14
C VAL A 164 -15.06 6.86 -8.02
N SER A 165 -15.14 6.39 -6.78
CA SER A 165 -14.85 7.20 -5.60
C SER A 165 -14.29 6.35 -4.47
N LYS A 166 -13.38 6.93 -3.68
CA LYS A 166 -12.90 6.36 -2.40
C LYS A 166 -13.89 6.63 -1.25
N ASP A 167 -14.81 7.59 -1.42
CA ASP A 167 -15.83 7.89 -0.42
C ASP A 167 -16.98 6.88 -0.50
N ILE A 168 -17.16 6.13 0.60
CA ILE A 168 -18.23 5.13 0.72
C ILE A 168 -19.60 5.78 0.65
N ASN A 169 -19.78 6.96 1.28
CA ASN A 169 -21.07 7.64 1.31
C ASN A 169 -21.48 8.11 -0.09
N LEU A 170 -20.52 8.65 -0.85
CA LEU A 170 -20.78 9.05 -2.25
C LEU A 170 -21.15 7.85 -3.12
N ARG A 171 -20.48 6.70 -2.95
CA ARG A 171 -20.84 5.47 -3.66
C ARG A 171 -22.23 4.95 -3.28
N LEU A 172 -22.61 5.05 -1.99
CA LEU A 172 -23.95 4.66 -1.53
C LEU A 172 -25.04 5.59 -2.09
N LYS A 173 -24.80 6.91 -2.11
CA LYS A 173 -25.70 7.88 -2.75
C LYS A 173 -25.87 7.60 -4.25
N ALA A 174 -24.78 7.30 -4.96
CA ALA A 174 -24.81 6.93 -6.38
C ALA A 174 -25.71 5.70 -6.61
N LYS A 175 -25.51 4.64 -5.84
CA LYS A 175 -26.33 3.42 -5.91
C LYS A 175 -27.79 3.66 -5.59
N ALA A 176 -28.11 4.58 -4.67
CA ALA A 176 -29.49 4.98 -4.37
C ALA A 176 -30.17 5.71 -5.54
N LEU A 177 -29.38 6.30 -6.46
CA LEU A 177 -29.83 6.92 -7.71
C LEU A 177 -29.72 5.98 -8.91
N GLU A 178 -29.57 4.67 -8.69
CA GLU A 178 -29.38 3.65 -9.70
C GLU A 178 -28.15 3.86 -10.62
N LEU A 179 -27.18 4.67 -10.16
CA LEU A 179 -25.91 4.90 -10.83
C LEU A 179 -24.89 3.86 -10.36
N PRO A 180 -24.30 3.04 -11.24
CA PRO A 180 -23.21 2.14 -10.91
C PRO A 180 -22.05 2.90 -10.24
N ALA A 181 -21.56 2.39 -9.11
CA ALA A 181 -20.47 3.02 -8.39
C ALA A 181 -19.48 1.99 -7.85
N GLU A 182 -18.20 2.26 -8.07
CA GLU A 182 -17.09 1.37 -7.71
C GLU A 182 -16.05 2.11 -6.86
N ASP A 183 -15.32 1.34 -6.04
CA ASP A 183 -14.12 1.84 -5.36
C ASP A 183 -12.92 1.84 -6.33
N TYR A 184 -12.05 2.85 -6.21
CA TYR A 184 -10.80 2.87 -6.95
C TYR A 184 -9.81 1.85 -6.38
N LYS A 185 -9.57 0.77 -7.14
CA LYS A 185 -8.85 -0.42 -6.67
C LYS A 185 -7.40 -0.54 -7.18
N THR A 186 -6.85 0.48 -7.78
CA THR A 186 -5.46 0.42 -8.25
C THR A 186 -4.49 0.30 -7.08
N GLY A 187 -3.61 -0.69 -7.15
CA GLY A 187 -2.68 -1.00 -6.06
C GLY A 187 -3.24 -1.88 -4.94
N GLN A 188 -4.51 -2.28 -5.01
CA GLN A 188 -5.08 -3.21 -4.04
C GLN A 188 -4.57 -4.65 -4.22
N ILE A 189 -4.41 -5.35 -3.10
CA ILE A 189 -4.13 -6.78 -3.08
C ILE A 189 -5.44 -7.53 -3.36
N ARG A 190 -5.44 -8.43 -4.35
CA ARG A 190 -6.65 -9.13 -4.81
C ARG A 190 -7.26 -10.07 -3.77
N ASP A 191 -6.48 -10.57 -2.81
CA ASP A 191 -6.97 -11.54 -1.82
C ASP A 191 -6.32 -11.35 -0.44
N ILE A 192 -7.08 -10.75 0.50
CA ILE A 192 -6.64 -10.56 1.90
C ILE A 192 -6.45 -11.91 2.62
N LYS A 193 -7.25 -12.93 2.27
CA LYS A 193 -7.21 -14.24 2.96
C LYS A 193 -5.92 -15.00 2.69
N LEU A 194 -5.22 -14.67 1.60
CA LEU A 194 -3.94 -15.26 1.21
C LEU A 194 -2.75 -14.33 1.51
N ARG A 195 -2.89 -13.41 2.48
CA ARG A 195 -1.81 -12.50 2.82
C ARG A 195 -0.53 -13.26 3.16
N TYR A 196 0.53 -12.90 2.47
CA TYR A 196 1.85 -13.44 2.70
C TYR A 196 2.33 -13.11 4.12
N THR A 197 2.63 -14.13 4.91
CA THR A 197 3.05 -13.98 6.32
C THR A 197 4.57 -14.02 6.52
N GLY A 198 5.32 -14.31 5.45
CA GLY A 198 6.77 -14.47 5.48
C GLY A 198 7.24 -15.82 6.00
N ARG A 199 6.31 -16.69 6.45
CA ARG A 199 6.67 -18.00 7.01
C ARG A 199 5.72 -19.12 6.62
N THR A 200 6.23 -20.34 6.71
CA THR A 200 5.46 -21.59 6.59
C THR A 200 5.78 -22.50 7.78
N VAL A 201 4.74 -23.11 8.37
CA VAL A 201 4.89 -24.15 9.38
C VAL A 201 4.77 -25.51 8.70
N ILE A 202 5.77 -26.38 8.87
CA ILE A 202 5.81 -27.74 8.35
C ILE A 202 5.64 -28.68 9.52
N GLU A 203 4.45 -29.20 9.68
CA GLU A 203 4.16 -30.25 10.66
C GLU A 203 4.57 -31.63 10.11
N GLY A 204 5.08 -32.50 10.98
CA GLY A 204 5.56 -33.84 10.58
C GLY A 204 6.87 -33.81 9.76
N ALA A 205 7.68 -32.77 9.91
CA ALA A 205 8.99 -32.69 9.26
C ALA A 205 9.88 -33.88 9.63
N ASP A 206 10.72 -34.35 8.68
CA ASP A 206 11.64 -35.46 8.96
C ASP A 206 12.59 -35.10 10.12
N SER A 207 12.63 -35.96 11.14
CA SER A 207 13.54 -35.77 12.29
C SER A 207 15.02 -35.69 11.88
N ASN A 208 15.41 -36.37 10.79
CA ASN A 208 16.75 -36.27 10.26
C ASN A 208 17.02 -34.89 9.67
N ASP A 209 16.05 -34.26 9.04
CA ASP A 209 16.21 -32.90 8.47
C ASP A 209 16.29 -31.86 9.59
N ILE A 210 15.48 -31.99 10.65
CA ILE A 210 15.59 -31.16 11.86
C ILE A 210 16.99 -31.35 12.47
N ARG A 211 17.46 -32.59 12.64
CA ARG A 211 18.80 -32.89 13.18
C ARG A 211 19.93 -32.31 12.32
N LYS A 212 19.83 -32.42 11.00
CA LYS A 212 20.84 -31.82 10.08
C LYS A 212 20.94 -30.31 10.25
N LEU A 213 19.82 -29.62 10.40
CA LEU A 213 19.83 -28.17 10.68
C LEU A 213 20.54 -27.84 11.99
N TYR A 214 20.37 -28.68 13.04
CA TYR A 214 21.05 -28.47 14.32
C TYR A 214 22.55 -28.75 14.24
N VAL A 215 22.95 -29.81 13.54
CA VAL A 215 24.37 -30.24 13.47
C VAL A 215 25.16 -29.38 12.47
N ASN A 216 24.59 -29.11 11.30
CA ASN A 216 25.31 -28.47 10.19
C ASN A 216 25.01 -26.98 10.05
N GLY A 217 24.02 -26.44 10.79
CA GLY A 217 23.53 -25.06 10.63
C GLY A 217 22.81 -24.78 9.31
N THR A 218 22.91 -25.69 8.33
CA THR A 218 22.28 -25.54 6.99
C THR A 218 21.81 -26.86 6.44
N SER A 219 20.78 -26.82 5.58
CA SER A 219 20.31 -27.96 4.81
C SER A 219 19.90 -27.54 3.40
N ARG A 220 20.38 -28.29 2.39
CA ARG A 220 20.01 -28.08 0.97
C ARG A 220 18.79 -28.90 0.55
N LYS A 221 18.49 -29.96 1.28
CA LYS A 221 17.38 -30.88 0.97
C LYS A 221 16.51 -31.01 2.21
N ILE A 222 15.33 -30.40 2.16
CA ILE A 222 14.25 -30.67 3.10
C ILE A 222 13.11 -31.22 2.25
N THR A 223 12.69 -32.46 2.55
CA THR A 223 11.85 -33.31 1.69
C THR A 223 10.44 -32.77 1.50
N LEU A 224 9.96 -31.91 2.41
CA LEU A 224 8.60 -31.36 2.43
C LEU A 224 8.51 -29.90 1.95
N LEU A 225 9.60 -29.35 1.41
CA LEU A 225 9.54 -28.00 0.88
C LEU A 225 8.89 -27.98 -0.51
N ASP A 226 7.97 -27.05 -0.68
CA ASP A 226 7.41 -26.73 -1.99
C ASP A 226 8.56 -26.53 -3.01
N PRO A 227 8.50 -27.14 -4.19
CA PRO A 227 9.48 -26.89 -5.26
C PRO A 227 9.57 -25.40 -5.68
N ARG A 228 8.55 -24.58 -5.35
CA ARG A 228 8.54 -23.11 -5.55
C ARG A 228 9.01 -22.37 -4.30
N ARG A 229 10.18 -22.71 -3.80
CA ARG A 229 10.77 -22.02 -2.64
C ARG A 229 10.84 -20.51 -2.88
N GLU A 230 10.27 -19.75 -1.94
CA GLU A 230 10.38 -18.29 -2.00
C GLU A 230 11.67 -17.84 -1.35
N ASN A 231 12.35 -16.92 -2.00
CA ASN A 231 13.55 -16.31 -1.44
C ASN A 231 13.19 -15.48 -0.19
N ASN A 232 14.10 -15.50 0.79
CA ASN A 232 13.94 -14.78 2.05
C ASN A 232 12.67 -15.19 2.83
N HIS A 233 12.34 -16.48 2.80
CA HIS A 233 11.19 -17.06 3.47
C HIS A 233 11.59 -17.87 4.70
N PHE A 234 10.77 -17.84 5.75
CA PHE A 234 11.02 -18.54 7.01
C PHE A 234 10.24 -19.84 7.10
N TYR A 235 10.82 -20.80 7.80
CA TYR A 235 10.22 -22.11 8.04
C TYR A 235 10.28 -22.47 9.51
N ILE A 236 9.17 -23.01 10.03
CA ILE A 236 9.12 -23.65 11.34
C ILE A 236 8.92 -25.14 11.07
N LEU A 237 9.96 -25.94 11.29
CA LEU A 237 9.89 -27.40 11.16
C LEU A 237 9.49 -27.98 12.49
N ARG A 238 8.48 -28.85 12.52
CA ARG A 238 7.99 -29.52 13.73
C ARG A 238 7.85 -30.99 13.52
N ASN A 239 8.24 -31.78 14.55
CA ASN A 239 7.97 -33.21 14.65
C ASN A 239 7.85 -33.60 16.14
N GLY A 240 6.64 -33.78 16.64
CA GLY A 240 6.40 -33.97 18.06
C GLY A 240 6.94 -32.82 18.90
N SER A 241 7.86 -33.13 19.82
CA SER A 241 8.54 -32.13 20.66
C SER A 241 9.74 -31.44 19.99
N ALA A 242 10.25 -31.98 18.88
CA ALA A 242 11.38 -31.41 18.16
C ALA A 242 10.91 -30.30 17.21
N SER A 243 11.63 -29.18 17.21
CA SER A 243 11.34 -28.09 16.27
C SER A 243 12.63 -27.37 15.89
N ALA A 244 12.72 -26.89 14.66
CA ALA A 244 13.81 -26.03 14.19
C ALA A 244 13.27 -24.83 13.42
N LEU A 245 13.95 -23.68 13.54
CA LEU A 245 13.67 -22.46 12.78
C LEU A 245 14.63 -22.39 11.61
N GLY A 246 14.12 -22.14 10.43
CA GLY A 246 14.91 -22.07 9.20
C GLY A 246 14.60 -20.82 8.38
N PHE A 247 15.59 -20.37 7.65
CA PHE A 247 15.52 -19.27 6.69
C PHE A 247 16.04 -19.74 5.33
N TYR A 248 15.23 -19.63 4.29
CA TYR A 248 15.66 -19.98 2.94
C TYR A 248 16.30 -18.78 2.25
N SER A 249 17.49 -18.98 1.72
CA SER A 249 18.22 -18.02 0.89
C SER A 249 18.47 -18.63 -0.49
N GLU A 250 17.97 -17.97 -1.52
CA GLU A 250 18.25 -18.38 -2.91
C GLU A 250 19.74 -18.24 -3.24
N LEU A 251 20.39 -17.19 -2.72
CA LEU A 251 21.83 -16.98 -2.87
C LEU A 251 22.64 -18.17 -2.34
N ALA A 252 22.27 -18.71 -1.18
CA ALA A 252 22.92 -19.87 -0.57
C ALA A 252 22.34 -21.20 -1.10
N ARG A 253 21.21 -21.17 -1.78
CA ARG A 253 20.40 -22.33 -2.21
C ARG A 253 20.21 -23.35 -1.08
N SER A 254 19.99 -22.86 0.12
CA SER A 254 19.88 -23.68 1.33
C SER A 254 18.98 -23.02 2.37
N ILE A 255 18.44 -23.87 3.26
CA ILE A 255 17.83 -23.40 4.49
C ILE A 255 18.93 -23.27 5.54
N GLN A 256 19.01 -22.12 6.14
CA GLN A 256 19.90 -21.81 7.25
C GLN A 256 19.13 -21.86 8.55
N ARG A 257 19.73 -22.46 9.59
CA ARG A 257 19.14 -22.46 10.93
C ARG A 257 19.14 -21.06 11.50
N ILE A 258 18.06 -20.72 12.19
CA ILE A 258 17.94 -19.49 12.96
C ILE A 258 17.97 -19.82 14.43
N ASP A 259 18.83 -19.16 15.16
CA ASP A 259 18.87 -19.17 16.61
C ASP A 259 18.12 -17.94 17.17
N LYS A 260 17.71 -18.01 18.45
CA LYS A 260 17.06 -16.90 19.13
C LYS A 260 18.10 -15.98 19.74
N ASP A 261 18.87 -15.33 18.85
CA ASP A 261 19.94 -14.42 19.26
C ASP A 261 19.40 -13.11 19.86
N TYR A 262 20.18 -12.50 20.75
CA TYR A 262 19.85 -11.21 21.31
C TYR A 262 20.26 -10.06 20.36
N ALA A 263 19.45 -9.01 20.34
CA ALA A 263 19.82 -7.77 19.70
C ALA A 263 19.72 -6.64 20.72
N TYR A 264 20.85 -6.02 21.05
CA TYR A 264 20.99 -4.90 22.00
C TYR A 264 20.17 -5.07 23.30
N GLY A 265 20.34 -6.21 23.97
CA GLY A 265 19.64 -6.55 25.23
C GLY A 265 18.23 -7.15 25.04
N ILE A 266 17.66 -7.09 23.86
CA ILE A 266 16.32 -7.64 23.60
C ILE A 266 16.41 -9.08 23.12
N LYS A 267 15.74 -9.99 23.85
CA LYS A 267 15.63 -11.41 23.51
C LYS A 267 14.31 -11.69 22.80
N PRO A 268 14.32 -12.38 21.65
CA PRO A 268 13.08 -12.82 21.02
C PRO A 268 12.33 -13.84 21.89
N LYS A 269 11.08 -13.56 22.21
CA LYS A 269 10.23 -14.42 23.04
C LYS A 269 9.64 -15.60 22.25
N ASN A 270 9.43 -15.42 20.95
CA ASN A 270 8.85 -16.45 20.08
C ASN A 270 9.63 -16.57 18.75
N ALA A 271 9.20 -17.49 17.88
CA ALA A 271 9.85 -17.74 16.59
C ALA A 271 9.75 -16.53 15.66
N GLU A 272 8.61 -15.86 15.63
CA GLU A 272 8.35 -14.71 14.74
C GLU A 272 9.26 -13.54 15.07
N GLN A 273 9.47 -13.25 16.36
CA GLN A 273 10.41 -12.23 16.81
C GLN A 273 11.87 -12.60 16.46
N ALA A 274 12.22 -13.90 16.52
CA ALA A 274 13.54 -14.36 16.07
C ALA A 274 13.71 -14.15 14.54
N PHE A 275 12.66 -14.40 13.76
CA PHE A 275 12.65 -14.13 12.33
C PHE A 275 12.83 -12.64 12.02
N ALA A 276 12.12 -11.77 12.75
CA ALA A 276 12.26 -10.33 12.59
C ALA A 276 13.69 -9.86 12.87
N LEU A 277 14.30 -10.29 13.98
CA LEU A 277 15.69 -9.94 14.28
C LEU A 277 16.65 -10.50 13.23
N HIS A 278 16.46 -11.75 12.78
CA HIS A 278 17.27 -12.33 11.71
C HIS A 278 17.20 -11.49 10.41
N ALA A 279 15.98 -11.10 9.98
CA ALA A 279 15.80 -10.26 8.80
C ALA A 279 16.49 -8.89 8.95
N ILE A 280 16.33 -8.24 10.11
CA ILE A 280 16.94 -6.93 10.38
C ILE A 280 18.46 -7.03 10.38
N LEU A 281 19.04 -8.05 11.02
CA LEU A 281 20.48 -8.21 11.19
C LEU A 281 21.18 -8.76 9.93
N ASN A 282 20.44 -9.36 9.01
CA ASN A 282 21.00 -9.93 7.78
C ASN A 282 21.51 -8.81 6.84
N PRO A 283 22.82 -8.81 6.50
CA PRO A 283 23.40 -7.75 5.67
C PRO A 283 22.91 -7.79 4.21
N ASN A 284 22.42 -8.92 3.73
CA ASN A 284 21.92 -9.06 2.35
C ASN A 284 20.50 -8.55 2.17
N ILE A 285 19.80 -8.19 3.25
CA ILE A 285 18.42 -7.68 3.22
C ILE A 285 18.45 -6.18 3.50
N SER A 286 18.12 -5.39 2.50
CA SER A 286 18.09 -3.92 2.59
C SER A 286 16.71 -3.35 2.94
N LEU A 287 15.64 -4.12 2.71
CA LEU A 287 14.28 -3.72 3.03
C LEU A 287 13.56 -4.82 3.82
N VAL A 288 13.12 -4.47 5.01
CA VAL A 288 12.39 -5.37 5.91
C VAL A 288 11.00 -4.79 6.20
N THR A 289 9.96 -5.61 6.10
CA THR A 289 8.62 -5.25 6.59
C THR A 289 8.23 -6.14 7.76
N ILE A 290 7.74 -5.53 8.84
CA ILE A 290 7.29 -6.22 10.05
C ILE A 290 5.85 -5.83 10.32
N CYS A 291 4.93 -6.74 10.06
CA CYS A 291 3.51 -6.58 10.37
C CYS A 291 3.14 -7.26 11.68
N GLY A 292 2.09 -6.80 12.32
CA GLY A 292 1.50 -7.49 13.46
C GLY A 292 0.62 -6.57 14.29
N VAL A 293 -0.24 -7.15 15.09
CA VAL A 293 -1.11 -6.39 15.98
C VAL A 293 -0.32 -5.58 17.00
N ALA A 294 -0.96 -4.58 17.59
CA ALA A 294 -0.33 -3.76 18.61
C ALA A 294 0.22 -4.63 19.77
N GLY A 295 1.43 -4.31 20.26
CA GLY A 295 2.08 -5.03 21.38
C GLY A 295 2.81 -6.33 21.02
N THR A 296 3.00 -6.63 19.75
CA THR A 296 3.84 -7.75 19.28
C THR A 296 5.35 -7.44 19.31
N GLY A 297 5.73 -6.18 19.56
CA GLY A 297 7.13 -5.74 19.67
C GLY A 297 7.76 -5.27 18.37
N LYS A 298 6.99 -4.96 17.32
CA LYS A 298 7.49 -4.52 16.00
C LYS A 298 8.56 -3.43 16.08
N THR A 299 8.18 -2.30 16.64
CA THR A 299 9.05 -1.09 16.76
C THR A 299 10.24 -1.35 17.68
N LEU A 300 10.02 -2.08 18.78
CA LEU A 300 11.07 -2.48 19.71
C LEU A 300 12.14 -3.34 19.04
N LEU A 301 11.74 -4.36 18.27
CA LEU A 301 12.67 -5.26 17.55
C LEU A 301 13.42 -4.51 16.45
N ALA A 302 12.72 -3.62 15.71
CA ALA A 302 13.34 -2.79 14.69
C ALA A 302 14.44 -1.91 15.29
N LEU A 303 14.14 -1.23 16.38
CA LEU A 303 15.09 -0.34 17.08
C LEU A 303 16.25 -1.13 17.71
N ALA A 304 15.98 -2.25 18.37
CA ALA A 304 17.02 -3.09 18.97
C ALA A 304 17.98 -3.63 17.88
N GLY A 305 17.45 -4.12 16.76
CA GLY A 305 18.27 -4.58 15.65
C GLY A 305 19.06 -3.47 14.95
N ALA A 306 18.54 -2.24 14.93
CA ALA A 306 19.26 -1.08 14.44
C ALA A 306 20.42 -0.70 15.38
N LEU A 307 20.16 -0.63 16.69
CA LEU A 307 21.19 -0.36 17.70
C LEU A 307 22.32 -1.41 17.72
N GLU A 308 21.99 -2.68 17.47
CA GLU A 308 23.01 -3.74 17.35
C GLU A 308 23.96 -3.50 16.18
N GLN A 309 23.46 -2.87 15.10
CA GLN A 309 24.22 -2.56 13.89
C GLN A 309 24.82 -1.13 13.87
N ARG A 310 24.71 -0.35 14.95
CA ARG A 310 25.14 1.06 15.05
C ARG A 310 26.55 1.36 14.55
N ASN A 311 27.46 0.38 14.56
CA ASN A 311 28.83 0.55 14.08
C ASN A 311 28.98 0.34 12.56
N LYS A 312 27.93 -0.13 11.89
CA LYS A 312 27.91 -0.39 10.43
C LYS A 312 27.24 0.72 9.65
N PHE A 313 26.55 1.62 10.34
CA PHE A 313 25.78 2.73 9.78
C PHE A 313 26.10 4.03 10.54
N ASP A 314 26.07 5.13 9.83
CA ASP A 314 26.38 6.45 10.42
C ASP A 314 25.20 7.01 11.18
N GLN A 315 23.96 6.68 10.78
CA GLN A 315 22.73 7.19 11.40
C GLN A 315 21.66 6.10 11.56
N ILE A 316 20.89 6.22 12.63
CA ILE A 316 19.62 5.51 12.85
C ILE A 316 18.53 6.57 12.86
N ILE A 317 17.66 6.51 11.88
CA ILE A 317 16.53 7.45 11.75
C ILE A 317 15.25 6.67 12.02
N LEU A 318 14.47 7.14 12.99
CA LEU A 318 13.18 6.57 13.34
C LEU A 318 12.10 7.62 13.04
N ALA A 319 11.24 7.33 12.09
CA ALA A 319 10.19 8.25 11.66
C ALA A 319 8.81 7.61 11.76
N ARG A 320 7.80 8.46 11.91
CA ARG A 320 6.40 8.06 11.94
C ARG A 320 5.57 9.04 11.11
N PRO A 321 4.65 8.57 10.24
CA PRO A 321 3.65 9.44 9.63
C PRO A 321 2.75 10.02 10.72
N ILE A 322 2.41 11.30 10.62
CA ILE A 322 1.47 11.93 11.53
C ILE A 322 0.11 11.92 10.85
N VAL A 323 -0.84 11.25 11.47
CA VAL A 323 -2.26 11.28 11.09
C VAL A 323 -3.01 12.01 12.19
N ALA A 324 -3.72 13.07 11.84
CA ALA A 324 -4.54 13.80 12.79
C ALA A 324 -5.73 12.93 13.23
N LEU A 325 -5.77 12.56 14.51
CA LEU A 325 -6.82 11.71 15.11
C LEU A 325 -8.22 12.38 15.17
N SER A 326 -8.33 13.62 14.79
CA SER A 326 -9.59 14.35 14.69
C SER A 326 -9.45 15.34 13.53
N ASN A 327 -10.57 15.77 12.94
CA ASN A 327 -10.64 16.80 11.87
C ASN A 327 -10.04 18.18 12.29
N ARG A 328 -9.21 18.21 13.33
CA ARG A 328 -8.47 19.39 13.76
C ARG A 328 -7.05 19.29 13.20
N ASP A 329 -6.75 20.17 12.27
CA ASP A 329 -5.39 20.35 11.78
C ASP A 329 -4.42 20.59 12.94
N LEU A 330 -3.20 20.06 12.84
CA LEU A 330 -2.09 20.33 13.76
C LEU A 330 -1.92 21.83 14.06
N GLY A 331 -2.39 22.70 13.16
CA GLY A 331 -2.39 24.16 13.31
C GLY A 331 -3.17 24.67 14.54
N PHE A 332 -4.20 23.94 15.00
CA PHE A 332 -5.02 24.33 16.17
C PHE A 332 -4.41 23.97 17.53
N LEU A 333 -3.34 23.18 17.57
CA LEU A 333 -2.67 22.87 18.84
C LEU A 333 -1.81 24.06 19.28
N PRO A 334 -1.79 24.40 20.59
CA PRO A 334 -0.92 25.44 21.12
C PRO A 334 0.56 24.99 21.07
N GLY A 335 1.47 25.93 20.92
CA GLY A 335 2.92 25.68 20.88
C GLY A 335 3.52 25.83 19.47
N ASP A 336 4.84 25.70 19.39
CA ASP A 336 5.58 25.68 18.14
C ASP A 336 5.43 24.35 17.38
N ALA A 337 6.02 24.23 16.19
CA ALA A 337 5.88 23.04 15.36
C ALA A 337 6.46 21.78 16.02
N GLU A 338 7.52 21.92 16.82
CA GLU A 338 8.20 20.83 17.49
C GLU A 338 7.41 20.36 18.71
N GLU A 339 6.87 21.28 19.51
CA GLU A 339 5.99 20.98 20.65
C GLU A 339 4.70 20.26 20.22
N LYS A 340 4.12 20.64 19.09
CA LYS A 340 2.91 20.02 18.52
C LYS A 340 3.12 18.58 18.06
N VAL A 341 4.31 18.25 17.61
CA VAL A 341 4.68 16.93 17.08
C VAL A 341 5.16 15.96 18.14
N ASN A 342 5.74 16.47 19.23
CA ASN A 342 6.36 15.68 20.29
C ASN A 342 5.46 14.56 20.86
N PRO A 343 4.15 14.76 21.11
CA PRO A 343 3.28 13.70 21.61
C PRO A 343 3.18 12.47 20.67
N TYR A 344 3.25 12.68 19.36
CA TYR A 344 3.22 11.59 18.39
C TYR A 344 4.52 10.78 18.35
N MET A 345 5.64 11.39 18.76
CA MET A 345 6.95 10.74 18.82
C MET A 345 7.20 10.04 20.15
N GLN A 346 6.42 10.34 21.19
CA GLN A 346 6.61 9.79 22.54
C GLN A 346 6.69 8.25 22.58
N PRO A 347 5.83 7.47 21.86
CA PRO A 347 5.93 6.02 21.86
C PRO A 347 7.26 5.48 21.32
N LEU A 348 7.92 6.23 20.44
CA LEU A 348 9.23 5.88 19.89
C LEU A 348 10.33 6.11 20.93
N TRP A 349 10.26 7.22 21.65
CA TRP A 349 11.15 7.51 22.77
C TRP A 349 10.99 6.50 23.90
N ASP A 350 9.78 6.04 24.18
CA ASP A 350 9.51 5.05 25.22
C ASP A 350 10.13 3.68 24.86
N ASN A 351 10.09 3.27 23.61
CA ASN A 351 10.79 2.07 23.14
C ASN A 351 12.32 2.20 23.34
N LEU A 352 12.89 3.35 23.04
CA LEU A 352 14.33 3.60 23.22
C LEU A 352 14.71 3.56 24.70
N LYS A 353 13.93 4.19 25.58
CA LYS A 353 14.10 4.13 27.03
C LYS A 353 13.96 2.71 27.57
N PHE A 354 13.00 1.94 27.04
CA PHE A 354 12.84 0.54 27.43
C PHE A 354 14.08 -0.30 27.06
N ILE A 355 14.66 -0.11 25.87
CA ILE A 355 15.91 -0.78 25.50
C ILE A 355 17.05 -0.35 26.42
N GLN A 356 17.15 0.94 26.72
CA GLN A 356 18.17 1.49 27.60
C GLN A 356 18.08 0.90 29.01
N SER A 357 16.85 0.71 29.55
CA SER A 357 16.61 0.13 30.88
C SER A 357 16.95 -1.37 31.00
N GLN A 358 17.25 -2.06 29.88
CA GLN A 358 17.76 -3.44 29.94
C GLN A 358 19.20 -3.51 30.43
N PHE A 359 19.87 -2.40 30.57
CA PHE A 359 21.26 -2.26 31.02
C PHE A 359 21.33 -1.43 32.28
N GLY A 360 22.24 -1.77 33.19
CA GLY A 360 22.55 -0.93 34.36
C GLY A 360 23.12 0.42 33.93
N GLU A 361 22.83 1.48 34.69
CA GLU A 361 23.27 2.85 34.35
C GLU A 361 24.79 2.97 34.16
N ASN A 362 25.58 2.15 34.84
CA ASN A 362 27.05 2.10 34.71
C ASN A 362 27.54 1.25 33.54
N GLU A 363 26.65 0.52 32.87
CA GLU A 363 27.06 -0.31 31.75
C GLU A 363 27.34 0.53 30.49
N ARG A 364 28.37 0.13 29.75
CA ARG A 364 28.76 0.82 28.51
C ARG A 364 27.62 0.93 27.51
N LYS A 365 26.79 -0.11 27.37
CA LYS A 365 25.66 -0.12 26.43
C LYS A 365 24.58 0.90 26.79
N HIS A 366 24.35 1.18 28.08
CA HIS A 366 23.45 2.23 28.53
C HIS A 366 23.93 3.61 28.08
N ARG A 367 25.20 3.93 28.35
CA ARG A 367 25.80 5.22 27.99
C ARG A 367 25.93 5.48 26.51
N ILE A 368 26.18 4.43 25.70
CA ILE A 368 26.24 4.54 24.24
C ILE A 368 24.94 5.11 23.65
N ILE A 369 23.78 4.80 24.21
CA ILE A 369 22.50 5.35 23.71
C ILE A 369 22.47 6.87 23.88
N ASP A 370 22.95 7.39 25.01
CA ASP A 370 23.00 8.82 25.26
C ASP A 370 24.06 9.50 24.38
N GLU A 371 25.23 8.89 24.22
CA GLU A 371 26.26 9.35 23.28
C GLU A 371 25.75 9.43 21.83
N LEU A 372 24.95 8.45 21.38
CA LEU A 372 24.37 8.44 20.03
C LEU A 372 23.32 9.55 19.85
N LYS A 373 22.58 9.89 20.90
CA LYS A 373 21.65 11.03 20.89
C LYS A 373 22.40 12.36 20.82
N GLU A 374 23.41 12.55 21.68
CA GLU A 374 24.23 13.76 21.73
C GLU A 374 24.99 14.01 20.41
N GLN A 375 25.34 12.95 19.69
CA GLN A 375 26.02 13.01 18.39
C GLN A 375 25.05 13.09 17.19
N ASP A 376 23.76 13.26 17.41
CA ASP A 376 22.72 13.23 16.38
C ASP A 376 22.73 11.97 15.48
N LYS A 377 23.30 10.87 15.99
CA LYS A 377 23.32 9.57 15.29
C LYS A 377 22.01 8.78 15.42
N ILE A 378 21.17 9.16 16.39
CA ILE A 378 19.80 8.69 16.51
C ILE A 378 18.89 9.90 16.34
N THR A 379 18.05 9.88 15.32
CA THR A 379 17.06 10.92 15.05
C THR A 379 15.66 10.32 15.14
N ILE A 380 14.78 10.92 15.96
CA ILE A 380 13.35 10.57 16.03
C ILE A 380 12.56 11.79 15.56
N CYS A 381 11.83 11.66 14.46
CA CYS A 381 11.16 12.80 13.84
C CYS A 381 9.92 12.39 13.05
N PRO A 382 9.03 13.35 12.74
CA PRO A 382 7.98 13.14 11.75
C PRO A 382 8.53 12.76 10.39
N LEU A 383 7.83 11.88 9.70
CA LEU A 383 8.24 11.45 8.36
C LEU A 383 8.34 12.61 7.36
N ALA A 384 7.52 13.64 7.53
CA ALA A 384 7.56 14.85 6.70
C ALA A 384 8.92 15.55 6.69
N TYR A 385 9.69 15.46 7.79
CA TYR A 385 11.01 16.11 7.93
C TYR A 385 12.13 15.37 7.17
N ILE A 386 11.85 14.14 6.73
CA ILE A 386 12.80 13.33 5.96
C ILE A 386 12.60 13.52 4.44
N ARG A 387 11.48 14.13 4.03
CA ARG A 387 11.22 14.40 2.61
C ARG A 387 12.34 15.25 2.00
N GLY A 388 12.87 14.81 0.86
CA GLY A 388 13.95 15.53 0.15
C GLY A 388 15.37 15.12 0.55
N ARG A 389 15.57 14.36 1.64
CA ARG A 389 16.90 13.88 2.04
C ARG A 389 17.26 12.58 1.30
N SER A 390 18.50 12.42 0.91
CA SER A 390 19.07 11.15 0.47
C SER A 390 19.50 10.36 1.71
N LEU A 391 19.19 9.07 1.73
CA LEU A 391 19.47 8.18 2.85
C LEU A 391 20.65 7.26 2.47
N SER A 392 21.87 7.63 2.87
CA SER A 392 23.07 6.83 2.66
C SER A 392 23.72 6.51 4.00
N ASN A 393 24.34 5.33 4.12
CA ASN A 393 24.95 4.82 5.35
C ASN A 393 24.01 4.87 6.57
N ALA A 394 22.71 4.61 6.38
CA ALA A 394 21.70 4.79 7.40
C ALA A 394 20.76 3.59 7.55
N ILE A 395 20.31 3.36 8.78
CA ILE A 395 19.13 2.54 9.05
C ILE A 395 17.94 3.48 9.20
N PHE A 396 16.94 3.31 8.35
CA PHE A 396 15.72 4.09 8.37
C PHE A 396 14.53 3.24 8.78
N ILE A 397 13.98 3.50 9.96
CA ILE A 397 12.82 2.82 10.51
C ILE A 397 11.61 3.72 10.31
N ILE A 398 10.56 3.19 9.72
CA ILE A 398 9.27 3.87 9.57
C ILE A 398 8.23 3.08 10.36
N ASP A 399 7.79 3.68 11.45
CA ASP A 399 6.72 3.11 12.28
C ASP A 399 5.35 3.54 11.77
N GLU A 400 4.32 2.71 11.98
CA GLU A 400 2.94 2.90 11.49
C GLU A 400 2.86 3.10 9.97
N ALA A 401 3.65 2.32 9.22
CA ALA A 401 3.76 2.42 7.76
C ALA A 401 2.46 2.05 7.01
N GLN A 402 1.47 1.43 7.66
CA GLN A 402 0.14 1.22 7.09
C GLN A 402 -0.62 2.53 6.84
N ASN A 403 -0.20 3.63 7.47
CA ASN A 403 -0.78 4.95 7.25
C ASN A 403 -0.21 5.67 6.03
N LEU A 404 0.68 5.03 5.28
CA LEU A 404 1.26 5.55 4.05
C LEU A 404 0.53 5.01 2.82
N THR A 405 0.42 5.85 1.81
CA THR A 405 -0.03 5.42 0.47
C THR A 405 1.05 4.60 -0.24
N PRO A 406 0.70 3.78 -1.24
CA PRO A 406 1.66 3.09 -2.10
C PRO A 406 2.69 4.03 -2.76
N HIS A 407 2.24 5.23 -3.16
CA HIS A 407 3.10 6.25 -3.75
C HIS A 407 4.14 6.79 -2.74
N GLU A 408 3.72 7.08 -1.52
CA GLU A 408 4.64 7.55 -0.47
C GLU A 408 5.71 6.53 -0.14
N VAL A 409 5.31 5.26 0.05
CA VAL A 409 6.28 4.20 0.34
C VAL A 409 7.24 4.01 -0.83
N LYS A 410 6.77 4.02 -2.08
CA LYS A 410 7.63 3.98 -3.25
C LYS A 410 8.62 5.15 -3.25
N THR A 411 8.15 6.37 -3.00
CA THR A 411 8.97 7.58 -2.93
C THR A 411 10.06 7.48 -1.87
N ILE A 412 9.76 6.88 -0.72
CA ILE A 412 10.73 6.67 0.35
C ILE A 412 11.78 5.64 -0.04
N ILE A 413 11.34 4.48 -0.54
CA ILE A 413 12.26 3.39 -0.92
C ILE A 413 13.21 3.82 -2.03
N THR A 414 12.74 4.61 -3.00
CA THR A 414 13.59 5.12 -4.09
C THR A 414 14.63 6.15 -3.66
N ARG A 415 14.60 6.62 -2.41
CA ARG A 415 15.63 7.52 -1.82
C ARG A 415 16.71 6.77 -1.06
N ALA A 416 16.62 5.44 -0.95
CA ALA A 416 17.68 4.64 -0.39
C ALA A 416 18.93 4.79 -1.23
N GLY A 417 19.96 5.37 -0.64
CA GLY A 417 21.31 5.50 -1.20
C GLY A 417 22.17 4.28 -0.88
N GLU A 418 23.46 4.44 -1.05
CA GLU A 418 24.42 3.39 -0.76
C GLU A 418 24.42 3.04 0.74
N ASN A 419 24.55 1.74 1.05
CA ASN A 419 24.52 1.19 2.40
C ASN A 419 23.33 1.69 3.23
N CYS A 420 22.10 1.63 2.66
CA CYS A 420 20.87 2.00 3.36
C CYS A 420 20.06 0.74 3.68
N LYS A 421 19.56 0.65 4.91
CA LYS A 421 18.57 -0.36 5.32
C LYS A 421 17.29 0.31 5.75
N ILE A 422 16.17 -0.09 5.14
CA ILE A 422 14.84 0.43 5.46
C ILE A 422 14.04 -0.65 6.18
N ILE A 423 13.39 -0.28 7.29
CA ILE A 423 12.54 -1.16 8.08
C ILE A 423 11.18 -0.50 8.20
N LEU A 424 10.15 -1.12 7.65
CA LEU A 424 8.76 -0.67 7.76
C LEU A 424 8.05 -1.50 8.83
N THR A 425 7.51 -0.85 9.85
CA THR A 425 6.71 -1.52 10.88
C THR A 425 5.27 -1.01 10.85
N GLY A 426 4.28 -1.88 11.13
CA GLY A 426 2.90 -1.44 11.15
C GLY A 426 1.89 -2.54 11.43
N ASP A 427 0.63 -2.11 11.62
CA ASP A 427 -0.52 -2.98 11.74
C ASP A 427 -1.53 -2.64 10.63
N VAL A 428 -1.62 -3.51 9.65
CA VAL A 428 -2.48 -3.30 8.46
C VAL A 428 -3.98 -3.27 8.78
N ARG A 429 -4.37 -3.55 10.04
CA ARG A 429 -5.75 -3.44 10.53
C ARG A 429 -6.03 -2.12 11.25
N GLN A 430 -4.98 -1.40 11.67
CA GLN A 430 -5.07 -0.13 12.38
C GLN A 430 -4.68 1.02 11.44
N ILE A 431 -5.58 1.35 10.52
CA ILE A 431 -5.36 2.39 9.52
C ILE A 431 -6.16 3.63 9.94
N ASP A 432 -5.44 4.72 10.24
CA ASP A 432 -6.01 6.00 10.65
C ASP A 432 -6.13 6.97 9.46
N THR A 433 -5.38 6.73 8.38
CA THR A 433 -5.40 7.59 7.19
C THR A 433 -6.69 7.41 6.40
N PRO A 434 -7.44 8.49 6.14
CA PRO A 434 -8.64 8.43 5.32
C PRO A 434 -8.37 7.81 3.94
N TYR A 435 -9.36 7.06 3.42
CA TYR A 435 -9.32 6.41 2.09
C TYR A 435 -8.31 5.28 1.92
N LEU A 436 -7.54 4.93 2.95
CA LEU A 436 -6.74 3.71 2.99
C LEU A 436 -7.51 2.57 3.67
N ASP A 437 -7.27 1.35 3.20
CA ASP A 437 -7.79 0.12 3.79
C ASP A 437 -6.69 -0.96 3.84
N GLU A 438 -7.03 -2.14 4.33
CA GLU A 438 -6.07 -3.25 4.43
C GLU A 438 -5.45 -3.65 3.08
N GLN A 439 -6.12 -3.38 1.97
CA GLN A 439 -5.68 -3.76 0.62
C GLN A 439 -4.91 -2.65 -0.09
N SER A 440 -5.21 -1.38 0.23
CA SER A 440 -4.74 -0.21 -0.51
C SER A 440 -3.64 0.58 0.18
N ASN A 441 -3.25 0.19 1.40
CA ASN A 441 -2.17 0.88 2.12
C ASN A 441 -0.77 0.50 1.60
N GLY A 442 0.18 1.39 1.82
CA GLY A 442 1.55 1.25 1.31
C GLY A 442 2.31 0.04 1.86
N LEU A 443 2.06 -0.34 3.12
CA LEU A 443 2.72 -1.50 3.73
C LEU A 443 2.26 -2.80 3.07
N SER A 444 0.95 -3.00 2.90
CA SER A 444 0.38 -4.14 2.19
C SER A 444 0.86 -4.19 0.73
N TYR A 445 0.92 -3.04 0.06
CA TYR A 445 1.42 -2.94 -1.31
C TYR A 445 2.88 -3.43 -1.45
N VAL A 446 3.77 -3.04 -0.53
CA VAL A 446 5.17 -3.49 -0.54
C VAL A 446 5.27 -4.99 -0.31
N ILE A 447 4.50 -5.53 0.65
CA ILE A 447 4.49 -6.96 0.97
C ILE A 447 4.14 -7.79 -0.26
N ASP A 448 3.10 -7.38 -0.98
CA ASP A 448 2.65 -8.10 -2.18
C ASP A 448 3.64 -8.00 -3.34
N ARG A 449 4.12 -6.80 -3.64
CA ARG A 449 4.94 -6.51 -4.83
C ARG A 449 6.38 -6.96 -4.73
N LEU A 450 6.95 -7.01 -3.52
CA LEU A 450 8.35 -7.35 -3.32
C LEU A 450 8.57 -8.75 -2.78
N ARG A 451 7.53 -9.53 -2.59
CA ARG A 451 7.58 -10.93 -2.20
C ARG A 451 8.61 -11.71 -3.05
N GLY A 452 9.50 -12.45 -2.41
CA GLY A 452 10.53 -13.26 -3.07
C GLY A 452 11.69 -12.50 -3.73
N LYS A 453 11.76 -11.16 -3.60
CA LYS A 453 12.90 -10.38 -4.13
C LYS A 453 14.11 -10.46 -3.22
N ASP A 454 15.32 -10.40 -3.81
CA ASP A 454 16.60 -10.66 -3.12
C ASP A 454 16.87 -9.72 -1.94
N LEU A 455 16.57 -8.43 -2.09
CA LEU A 455 16.84 -7.41 -1.08
C LEU A 455 15.71 -7.24 -0.05
N TYR A 456 14.62 -8.02 -0.17
CA TYR A 456 13.41 -7.85 0.61
C TYR A 456 13.09 -9.05 1.49
N CYS A 457 12.64 -8.77 2.71
CA CYS A 457 12.13 -9.78 3.62
C CYS A 457 10.89 -9.28 4.39
N HIS A 458 9.91 -10.15 4.57
CA HIS A 458 8.70 -9.88 5.32
C HIS A 458 8.55 -10.81 6.53
N VAL A 459 8.06 -10.26 7.64
CA VAL A 459 7.71 -11.03 8.84
C VAL A 459 6.37 -10.52 9.41
N THR A 460 5.45 -11.46 9.65
CA THR A 460 4.24 -11.18 10.42
C THR A 460 4.37 -11.70 11.84
N LEU A 461 4.17 -10.82 12.83
CA LEU A 461 4.11 -11.13 14.26
C LEU A 461 2.64 -11.32 14.66
N GLU A 462 2.21 -12.55 14.88
CA GLU A 462 0.81 -12.83 15.24
C GLU A 462 0.61 -12.81 16.75
N LYS A 463 1.63 -13.22 17.51
CA LYS A 463 1.52 -13.39 18.94
C LYS A 463 1.86 -12.09 19.68
N GLY A 464 0.86 -11.50 20.32
CA GLY A 464 1.05 -10.39 21.26
C GLY A 464 1.76 -10.86 22.53
N GLU A 465 2.76 -10.11 22.99
CA GLU A 465 3.54 -10.37 24.21
C GLU A 465 3.20 -9.30 25.27
N ARG A 466 1.92 -8.97 25.39
CA ARG A 466 1.37 -7.99 26.34
C ARG A 466 0.95 -8.64 27.64
N SER A 467 0.53 -7.80 28.60
CA SER A 467 -0.09 -8.23 29.85
C SER A 467 -1.37 -9.03 29.60
N GLU A 468 -1.77 -9.85 30.57
CA GLU A 468 -3.02 -10.63 30.50
C GLU A 468 -4.23 -9.73 30.25
N LEU A 469 -4.29 -8.53 30.82
CA LEU A 469 -5.34 -7.55 30.60
C LEU A 469 -5.43 -7.09 29.15
N ALA A 470 -4.29 -6.81 28.52
CA ALA A 470 -4.25 -6.37 27.13
C ALA A 470 -4.63 -7.51 26.16
N ASN A 471 -4.28 -8.76 26.49
CA ASN A 471 -4.69 -9.93 25.73
C ASN A 471 -6.20 -10.18 25.88
N LEU A 472 -6.75 -9.98 27.08
CA LEU A 472 -8.19 -10.08 27.34
C LEU A 472 -8.97 -9.05 26.50
N ALA A 473 -8.50 -7.80 26.49
CA ALA A 473 -9.12 -6.73 25.70
C ALA A 473 -9.13 -7.06 24.20
N ASN A 474 -7.99 -7.53 23.65
CA ASN A 474 -7.89 -7.90 22.25
C ASN A 474 -8.77 -9.10 21.83
N GLN A 475 -9.17 -9.95 22.79
CA GLN A 475 -10.00 -11.13 22.53
C GLN A 475 -11.49 -10.83 22.61
N HIS A 476 -11.88 -9.82 23.39
CA HIS A 476 -13.29 -9.63 23.77
C HIS A 476 -13.84 -8.22 23.45
N LEU A 477 -12.99 -7.27 23.11
CA LEU A 477 -13.35 -5.90 22.69
C LEU A 477 -12.89 -5.63 21.26
#